data_d794116e9ff4e44f95e08c48075ef25e
#
_entry.id   d794116e9ff4e44f95e08c48075ef25e
#
_cell.length_a   1.000
_cell.length_b   1.000
_cell.length_c   1.000
_cell.angle_alpha   90.00
_cell.angle_beta   90.00
_cell.angle_gamma   90.00
#
_symmetry.space_group_name_H-M   'P 1'
#
loop_
_entity.id
_entity.type
_entity.pdbx_description
1 polymer ?
#
loop_
_entity_poly.entity_id
_entity_poly.type
_entity_poly.pdbx_seq_one_letter_code
_entity_poly.pdbx_strand_id
1 'polypeptide(L)'
;MMKRKGFKGILLLFSMLFALTGCSVSEATQHGMAVDAIQAEDVLLRVDFLNVGQADCALLSTNGHYMVIDGGNNGDADRILSYLEEQGVEKLDAVVGTHPHEDHIGSLDAIINHFDVDAVYMPKIMHTSKTFEDVLDAVANKGLKIKSPSPGDTIDFNGLEIEVLGPQREYKDFNNNSIVLKVNAGETAFLFTGDAEETAEKDILQACYDLQVDVLKVGHHGSSTSS
;
A
#
# COMPACT_ATOMS: atom_id res chain seq x y z
N MET A 1 89.12 9.79 4.78
CA MET A 1 89.56 10.72 3.69
C MET A 1 88.37 11.52 3.20
N MET A 2 88.53 12.79 3.21
CA MET A 2 87.69 13.90 2.63
C MET A 2 86.45 14.34 3.39
N LYS A 3 86.62 15.51 4.01
CA LYS A 3 85.66 16.46 4.54
C LYS A 3 84.89 17.20 3.39
N ARG A 4 83.61 17.55 3.57
CA ARG A 4 82.99 18.79 3.02
C ARG A 4 81.78 19.10 3.89
N LYS A 5 81.82 20.08 4.66
CA LYS A 5 81.54 21.55 4.70
C LYS A 5 80.09 21.84 4.32
N GLY A 6 79.40 22.39 5.33
CA GLY A 6 78.04 22.83 5.31
C GLY A 6 77.86 24.16 4.56
N PHE A 7 76.60 24.42 4.24
CA PHE A 7 76.17 25.76 3.77
C PHE A 7 74.83 26.09 4.48
N LYS A 8 74.89 27.18 5.24
CA LYS A 8 73.75 27.80 5.88
C LYS A 8 73.14 28.76 4.87
N GLY A 9 71.92 28.53 4.44
CA GLY A 9 71.13 29.44 3.63
C GLY A 9 70.09 30.13 4.48
N ILE A 10 70.13 31.42 4.53
CA ILE A 10 69.21 32.35 5.18
C ILE A 10 67.92 32.43 4.36
N LEU A 11 66.77 32.18 5.00
CA LEU A 11 65.45 32.34 4.39
C LEU A 11 64.92 33.76 4.71
N LEU A 12 64.84 34.60 3.69
CA LEU A 12 64.21 35.92 3.75
C LEU A 12 62.70 35.70 3.61
N LEU A 13 61.96 36.17 4.63
CA LEU A 13 60.48 36.32 4.54
C LEU A 13 60.19 37.56 3.71
N PHE A 14 59.48 37.38 2.61
CA PHE A 14 58.80 38.45 1.90
C PHE A 14 57.31 38.40 2.23
N SER A 15 56.86 39.34 3.04
CA SER A 15 55.43 39.57 3.28
C SER A 15 54.85 40.39 2.14
N MET A 16 54.04 39.79 1.30
CA MET A 16 53.29 40.48 0.27
C MET A 16 51.85 40.67 0.72
N LEU A 17 51.53 41.92 1.07
CA LEU A 17 50.19 42.36 1.45
C LEU A 17 49.34 42.50 0.18
N PHE A 18 48.40 41.59 -0.07
CA PHE A 18 47.42 41.76 -1.13
C PHE A 18 46.13 42.31 -0.52
N ALA A 19 45.82 43.55 -0.82
CA ALA A 19 44.50 44.10 -0.58
C ALA A 19 43.55 43.62 -1.68
N LEU A 20 42.61 42.76 -1.31
CA LEU A 20 41.48 42.37 -2.18
C LEU A 20 40.29 43.28 -1.86
N THR A 21 39.98 44.15 -2.79
CA THR A 21 38.72 44.90 -2.83
C THR A 21 37.56 43.95 -2.99
N GLY A 22 36.61 44.05 -2.08
CA GLY A 22 35.38 43.23 -2.06
C GLY A 22 34.51 43.53 -3.27
N CYS A 23 34.14 42.43 -3.95
CA CYS A 23 32.96 42.39 -4.77
C CYS A 23 31.92 41.56 -3.98
N SER A 24 30.90 42.24 -3.48
CA SER A 24 29.77 41.54 -2.83
C SER A 24 28.97 40.81 -3.89
N VAL A 25 29.15 39.50 -3.94
CA VAL A 25 28.20 38.60 -4.61
C VAL A 25 27.04 38.39 -3.66
N SER A 26 25.86 38.90 -4.03
CA SER A 26 24.63 38.61 -3.33
C SER A 26 24.37 37.10 -3.40
N GLU A 27 24.43 36.44 -2.25
CA GLU A 27 23.91 35.07 -2.10
C GLU A 27 22.42 35.07 -2.43
N ALA A 28 22.11 34.51 -3.60
CA ALA A 28 20.74 34.08 -3.88
C ALA A 28 20.41 33.01 -2.88
N THR A 29 19.57 33.33 -1.89
CA THR A 29 18.93 32.40 -0.99
C THR A 29 18.16 31.36 -1.84
N GLN A 30 18.74 30.20 -2.03
CA GLN A 30 17.98 29.02 -2.43
C GLN A 30 16.99 28.73 -1.29
N HIS A 31 15.73 29.12 -1.50
CA HIS A 31 14.61 28.52 -0.77
C HIS A 31 14.49 27.07 -1.27
N GLY A 32 15.37 26.22 -0.79
CA GLY A 32 15.09 24.79 -0.73
C GLY A 32 13.93 24.65 0.25
N MET A 33 12.73 24.35 -0.24
CA MET A 33 11.70 23.77 0.62
C MET A 33 12.34 22.53 1.25
N ALA A 34 12.67 22.63 2.54
CA ALA A 34 12.87 21.46 3.35
C ALA A 34 11.54 20.72 3.32
N VAL A 35 11.50 19.61 2.60
CA VAL A 35 10.45 18.62 2.81
C VAL A 35 10.75 18.11 4.23
N ASP A 36 10.01 18.60 5.22
CA ASP A 36 10.10 18.09 6.57
C ASP A 36 9.92 16.57 6.46
N ALA A 37 10.95 15.83 6.86
CA ALA A 37 10.87 14.38 6.92
C ALA A 37 9.77 14.05 7.92
N ILE A 38 8.63 13.58 7.42
CA ILE A 38 7.52 13.11 8.26
C ILE A 38 8.13 12.05 9.18
N GLN A 39 8.05 12.29 10.48
CA GLN A 39 8.49 11.33 11.48
C GLN A 39 7.55 10.11 11.37
N ALA A 40 8.10 8.91 11.41
CA ALA A 40 7.30 7.68 11.27
C ALA A 40 6.17 7.57 12.32
N GLU A 41 6.31 8.28 13.44
CA GLU A 41 5.33 8.36 14.53
C GLU A 41 4.10 9.21 14.16
N ASP A 42 4.16 10.02 13.10
CA ASP A 42 3.07 10.90 12.66
C ASP A 42 2.20 10.26 11.56
N VAL A 43 2.57 9.09 11.06
CA VAL A 43 1.85 8.39 9.99
C VAL A 43 0.82 7.45 10.60
N LEU A 44 -0.46 7.84 10.53
CA LEU A 44 -1.56 7.03 11.04
C LEU A 44 -1.83 5.79 10.17
N LEU A 45 -1.77 5.94 8.86
CA LEU A 45 -1.95 4.88 7.87
C LEU A 45 -1.07 5.13 6.65
N ARG A 46 -0.39 4.11 6.19
CA ARG A 46 0.27 4.08 4.89
C ARG A 46 -0.46 3.09 3.99
N VAL A 47 -0.69 3.48 2.75
CA VAL A 47 -1.29 2.63 1.73
C VAL A 47 -0.36 2.56 0.53
N ASP A 48 0.09 1.36 0.20
CA ASP A 48 0.93 1.09 -0.96
C ASP A 48 0.11 0.35 -2.02
N PHE A 49 -0.07 0.95 -3.18
CA PHE A 49 -0.64 0.29 -4.35
C PHE A 49 0.49 -0.36 -5.15
N LEU A 50 0.50 -1.68 -5.22
CA LEU A 50 1.55 -2.43 -5.90
C LEU A 50 1.32 -2.41 -7.41
N ASN A 51 2.40 -2.27 -8.18
CA ASN A 51 2.31 -2.39 -9.63
C ASN A 51 2.29 -3.88 -10.05
N VAL A 52 1.11 -4.40 -10.22
CA VAL A 52 0.82 -5.78 -10.66
C VAL A 52 0.18 -5.81 -12.06
N GLY A 53 0.36 -4.73 -12.85
CA GLY A 53 -0.23 -4.61 -14.19
C GLY A 53 -1.72 -4.29 -14.13
N GLN A 54 -2.53 -4.95 -14.98
CA GLN A 54 -3.99 -4.85 -14.93
C GLN A 54 -4.50 -5.86 -13.89
N ALA A 55 -4.33 -5.52 -12.63
CA ALA A 55 -4.72 -6.32 -11.47
C ALA A 55 -4.68 -5.43 -10.23
N ASP A 56 -5.16 -5.90 -9.09
CA ASP A 56 -5.17 -5.15 -7.86
C ASP A 56 -4.34 -5.82 -6.77
N CYS A 57 -3.53 -5.03 -6.08
CA CYS A 57 -2.90 -5.41 -4.82
C CYS A 57 -2.56 -4.16 -4.04
N ALA A 58 -3.03 -4.07 -2.80
CA ALA A 58 -2.70 -2.97 -1.91
C ALA A 58 -2.25 -3.49 -0.54
N LEU A 59 -1.20 -2.89 0.01
CA LEU A 59 -0.75 -3.08 1.39
C LEU A 59 -1.16 -1.87 2.22
N LEU A 60 -1.91 -2.10 3.28
CA LEU A 60 -2.20 -1.14 4.33
C LEU A 60 -1.29 -1.42 5.51
N SER A 61 -0.65 -0.39 6.05
CA SER A 61 0.22 -0.53 7.23
C SER A 61 0.01 0.60 8.25
N THR A 62 -0.09 0.24 9.51
CA THR A 62 -0.21 1.16 10.65
C THR A 62 0.47 0.57 11.88
N ASN A 63 1.45 1.28 12.46
CA ASN A 63 2.11 0.89 13.72
C ASN A 63 2.59 -0.59 13.77
N GLY A 64 3.12 -1.12 12.66
CA GLY A 64 3.59 -2.51 12.59
C GLY A 64 2.48 -3.55 12.38
N HIS A 65 1.27 -3.13 12.11
CA HIS A 65 0.13 -3.94 11.69
C HIS A 65 -0.06 -3.85 10.17
N TYR A 66 -0.46 -4.95 9.55
CA TYR A 66 -0.49 -5.06 8.10
C TYR A 66 -1.77 -5.75 7.62
N MET A 67 -2.35 -5.20 6.54
CA MET A 67 -3.48 -5.79 5.84
C MET A 67 -3.22 -5.75 4.34
N VAL A 68 -3.51 -6.85 3.65
CA VAL A 68 -3.47 -6.91 2.18
C VAL A 68 -4.90 -6.90 1.65
N ILE A 69 -5.15 -6.05 0.65
CA ILE A 69 -6.38 -6.03 -0.13
C ILE A 69 -6.02 -6.42 -1.56
N ASP A 70 -6.52 -7.55 -1.99
CA ASP A 70 -6.24 -8.24 -3.24
C ASP A 70 -4.77 -8.66 -3.42
N GLY A 71 -4.50 -9.59 -4.31
CA GLY A 71 -3.21 -10.26 -4.47
C GLY A 71 -2.77 -10.39 -5.93
N GLY A 72 -3.21 -9.50 -6.83
CA GLY A 72 -2.77 -9.53 -8.23
C GLY A 72 -3.10 -10.82 -8.96
N ASN A 73 -2.37 -11.08 -10.03
CA ASN A 73 -2.50 -12.30 -10.84
C ASN A 73 -1.71 -13.46 -10.21
N ASN A 74 -1.97 -14.70 -10.68
CA ASN A 74 -1.21 -15.90 -10.27
C ASN A 74 0.31 -15.75 -10.47
N GLY A 75 0.75 -14.98 -11.45
CA GLY A 75 2.16 -14.75 -11.77
C GLY A 75 2.84 -13.68 -10.92
N ASP A 76 2.14 -12.99 -10.03
CA ASP A 76 2.67 -11.87 -9.26
C ASP A 76 3.21 -12.29 -7.86
N ALA A 77 3.04 -13.56 -7.47
CA ALA A 77 3.37 -14.06 -6.14
C ALA A 77 4.77 -13.67 -5.67
N ASP A 78 5.81 -13.97 -6.45
CA ASP A 78 7.21 -13.69 -6.07
C ASP A 78 7.43 -12.19 -5.84
N ARG A 79 6.86 -11.35 -6.70
CA ARG A 79 6.95 -9.89 -6.57
C ARG A 79 6.26 -9.37 -5.34
N ILE A 80 5.04 -9.85 -5.08
CA ILE A 80 4.24 -9.41 -3.93
C ILE A 80 4.90 -9.87 -2.64
N LEU A 81 5.30 -11.15 -2.53
CA LEU A 81 5.97 -11.67 -1.35
C LEU A 81 7.26 -10.90 -1.05
N SER A 82 8.12 -10.69 -2.07
CA SER A 82 9.35 -9.91 -1.89
C SER A 82 9.07 -8.49 -1.41
N TYR A 83 8.04 -7.82 -1.95
CA TYR A 83 7.66 -6.49 -1.51
C TYR A 83 7.19 -6.48 -0.05
N LEU A 84 6.33 -7.42 0.35
CA LEU A 84 5.84 -7.51 1.72
C LEU A 84 6.99 -7.76 2.71
N GLU A 85 7.93 -8.64 2.36
CA GLU A 85 9.16 -8.89 3.15
C GLU A 85 10.02 -7.63 3.27
N GLU A 86 10.21 -6.88 2.19
CA GLU A 86 10.95 -5.61 2.19
C GLU A 86 10.28 -4.53 3.06
N GLN A 87 8.94 -4.56 3.20
CA GLN A 87 8.22 -3.70 4.13
C GLN A 87 8.26 -4.20 5.59
N GLY A 88 8.91 -5.32 5.87
CA GLY A 88 9.04 -5.90 7.21
C GLY A 88 7.78 -6.63 7.68
N VAL A 89 6.94 -7.09 6.77
CA VAL A 89 5.76 -7.89 7.12
C VAL A 89 6.20 -9.27 7.60
N GLU A 90 5.93 -9.58 8.85
CA GLU A 90 6.07 -10.92 9.43
C GLU A 90 4.71 -11.60 9.60
N LYS A 91 3.69 -10.80 9.80
CA LYS A 91 2.31 -11.23 10.04
C LYS A 91 1.33 -10.27 9.36
N LEU A 92 0.21 -10.80 8.90
CA LEU A 92 -0.92 -10.04 8.38
C LEU A 92 -2.12 -10.16 9.33
N ASP A 93 -2.62 -9.02 9.81
CA ASP A 93 -3.85 -8.98 10.62
C ASP A 93 -5.06 -9.40 9.78
N ALA A 94 -5.03 -9.06 8.49
CA ALA A 94 -6.06 -9.45 7.56
C ALA A 94 -5.55 -9.59 6.11
N VAL A 95 -6.19 -10.48 5.37
CA VAL A 95 -6.12 -10.58 3.92
C VAL A 95 -7.55 -10.47 3.40
N VAL A 96 -7.78 -9.59 2.44
CA VAL A 96 -9.07 -9.37 1.79
C VAL A 96 -8.96 -9.75 0.32
N GLY A 97 -9.76 -10.71 -0.14
CA GLY A 97 -10.03 -10.93 -1.56
C GLY A 97 -11.37 -10.27 -1.90
N THR A 98 -11.34 -9.19 -2.67
CA THR A 98 -12.56 -8.41 -2.92
C THR A 98 -13.60 -9.22 -3.69
N HIS A 99 -13.17 -10.00 -4.68
CA HIS A 99 -14.02 -10.91 -5.45
C HIS A 99 -13.17 -12.02 -6.11
N PRO A 100 -13.74 -13.09 -6.68
CA PRO A 100 -13.00 -14.31 -7.00
C PRO A 100 -12.28 -14.32 -8.36
N HIS A 101 -12.14 -13.19 -9.05
CA HIS A 101 -11.37 -13.15 -10.29
C HIS A 101 -9.87 -13.25 -10.03
N GLU A 102 -9.16 -13.84 -11.00
CA GLU A 102 -7.74 -14.19 -10.88
C GLU A 102 -6.87 -12.95 -10.68
N ASP A 103 -7.17 -11.84 -11.32
CA ASP A 103 -6.45 -10.57 -11.21
C ASP A 103 -6.64 -9.83 -9.86
N HIS A 104 -7.42 -10.44 -8.94
CA HIS A 104 -7.60 -9.99 -7.56
C HIS A 104 -7.14 -11.01 -6.53
N ILE A 105 -7.39 -12.29 -6.77
CA ILE A 105 -7.04 -13.32 -5.79
C ILE A 105 -5.87 -14.21 -6.24
N GLY A 106 -5.21 -13.87 -7.35
CA GLY A 106 -4.24 -14.74 -8.02
C GLY A 106 -3.09 -15.23 -7.15
N SER A 107 -2.54 -14.37 -6.32
CA SER A 107 -1.43 -14.72 -5.43
C SER A 107 -1.84 -14.76 -3.94
N LEU A 108 -3.14 -14.71 -3.62
CA LEU A 108 -3.57 -14.76 -2.21
C LEU A 108 -3.24 -16.09 -1.54
N ASP A 109 -3.28 -17.20 -2.25
CA ASP A 109 -2.87 -18.50 -1.75
C ASP A 109 -1.39 -18.51 -1.33
N ALA A 110 -0.52 -17.92 -2.15
CA ALA A 110 0.90 -17.79 -1.84
C ALA A 110 1.11 -16.87 -0.62
N ILE A 111 0.44 -15.73 -0.54
CA ILE A 111 0.48 -14.80 0.59
C ILE A 111 0.03 -15.49 1.88
N ILE A 112 -1.13 -16.17 1.86
CA ILE A 112 -1.70 -16.88 3.02
C ILE A 112 -0.78 -18.01 3.46
N ASN A 113 -0.17 -18.75 2.54
CA ASN A 113 0.76 -19.83 2.87
C ASN A 113 2.07 -19.32 3.45
N HIS A 114 2.57 -18.16 2.98
CA HIS A 114 3.88 -17.62 3.35
C HIS A 114 3.86 -16.93 4.71
N PHE A 115 2.88 -16.06 4.97
CA PHE A 115 2.79 -15.27 6.20
C PHE A 115 1.90 -15.94 7.27
N ASP A 116 2.09 -15.53 8.52
CA ASP A 116 1.07 -15.74 9.55
C ASP A 116 -0.10 -14.77 9.29
N VAL A 117 -1.34 -15.28 9.32
CA VAL A 117 -2.55 -14.51 8.96
C VAL A 117 -3.62 -14.73 10.03
N ASP A 118 -4.17 -13.64 10.58
CA ASP A 118 -5.23 -13.72 11.60
C ASP A 118 -6.63 -13.86 11.01
N ALA A 119 -6.88 -13.22 9.87
CA ALA A 119 -8.22 -13.25 9.25
C ALA A 119 -8.15 -13.19 7.73
N VAL A 120 -9.05 -13.93 7.08
CA VAL A 120 -9.26 -13.84 5.63
C VAL A 120 -10.71 -13.44 5.39
N TYR A 121 -10.88 -12.38 4.58
CA TYR A 121 -12.18 -11.85 4.19
C TYR A 121 -12.41 -12.06 2.70
N MET A 122 -13.55 -12.62 2.35
CA MET A 122 -14.01 -12.76 0.95
C MET A 122 -15.54 -12.68 0.92
N PRO A 123 -16.15 -12.27 -0.20
CA PRO A 123 -17.60 -12.27 -0.33
C PRO A 123 -18.17 -13.69 -0.25
N LYS A 124 -19.43 -13.79 0.16
CA LYS A 124 -20.13 -15.09 0.28
C LYS A 124 -20.60 -15.58 -1.09
N ILE A 125 -19.67 -15.86 -1.98
CA ILE A 125 -19.93 -16.38 -3.32
C ILE A 125 -18.99 -17.55 -3.60
N MET A 126 -19.39 -18.41 -4.54
CA MET A 126 -18.58 -19.56 -4.97
C MET A 126 -18.11 -19.36 -6.40
N HIS A 127 -16.87 -19.76 -6.65
CA HIS A 127 -16.29 -19.76 -7.99
C HIS A 127 -15.64 -21.13 -8.26
N THR A 128 -15.52 -21.51 -9.53
CA THR A 128 -15.01 -22.84 -9.93
C THR A 128 -13.60 -22.77 -10.56
N SER A 129 -12.93 -21.61 -10.49
CA SER A 129 -11.57 -21.51 -10.98
C SER A 129 -10.58 -22.22 -10.06
N LYS A 130 -9.48 -22.69 -10.64
CA LYS A 130 -8.37 -23.26 -9.86
C LYS A 130 -7.81 -22.28 -8.85
N THR A 131 -7.65 -20.99 -9.24
CA THR A 131 -7.21 -19.91 -8.37
C THR A 131 -8.06 -19.79 -7.11
N PHE A 132 -9.40 -19.84 -7.25
CA PHE A 132 -10.30 -19.80 -6.10
C PHE A 132 -10.15 -21.03 -5.21
N GLU A 133 -10.04 -22.23 -5.81
CA GLU A 133 -9.79 -23.48 -5.07
C GLU A 133 -8.46 -23.40 -4.31
N ASP A 134 -7.38 -22.87 -4.92
CA ASP A 134 -6.08 -22.73 -4.28
C ASP A 134 -6.13 -21.81 -3.05
N VAL A 135 -6.88 -20.70 -3.13
CA VAL A 135 -7.11 -19.82 -1.96
C VAL A 135 -7.87 -20.55 -0.86
N LEU A 136 -8.93 -21.32 -1.20
CA LEU A 136 -9.67 -22.11 -0.21
C LEU A 136 -8.77 -23.15 0.48
N ASP A 137 -7.93 -23.83 -0.27
CA ASP A 137 -6.96 -24.81 0.23
C ASP A 137 -5.93 -24.13 1.16
N ALA A 138 -5.40 -22.96 0.78
CA ALA A 138 -4.46 -22.21 1.61
C ALA A 138 -5.10 -21.80 2.96
N VAL A 139 -6.32 -21.29 2.93
CA VAL A 139 -7.09 -20.94 4.15
C VAL A 139 -7.31 -22.17 5.03
N ALA A 140 -7.72 -23.29 4.42
CA ALA A 140 -7.97 -24.53 5.16
C ALA A 140 -6.67 -25.10 5.76
N ASN A 141 -5.56 -25.09 5.02
CA ASN A 141 -4.24 -25.58 5.47
C ASN A 141 -3.71 -24.77 6.66
N LYS A 142 -4.02 -23.47 6.74
CA LYS A 142 -3.71 -22.62 7.90
C LYS A 142 -4.70 -22.80 9.07
N GLY A 143 -5.74 -23.61 8.92
CA GLY A 143 -6.78 -23.78 9.94
C GLY A 143 -7.68 -22.56 10.11
N LEU A 144 -7.66 -21.65 9.14
CA LEU A 144 -8.47 -20.44 9.12
C LEU A 144 -9.86 -20.70 8.55
N LYS A 145 -10.70 -19.69 8.64
CA LYS A 145 -12.02 -19.65 7.99
C LYS A 145 -12.18 -18.32 7.27
N ILE A 146 -12.80 -18.37 6.10
CA ILE A 146 -13.20 -17.17 5.40
C ILE A 146 -14.32 -16.49 6.18
N LYS A 147 -14.13 -15.20 6.46
CA LYS A 147 -15.16 -14.30 6.98
C LYS A 147 -15.78 -13.57 5.80
N SER A 148 -17.11 -13.56 5.73
CA SER A 148 -17.83 -12.83 4.68
C SER A 148 -18.59 -11.68 5.34
N PRO A 149 -18.04 -10.48 5.32
CA PRO A 149 -18.66 -9.34 5.98
C PRO A 149 -19.88 -8.87 5.20
N SER A 150 -20.80 -8.25 5.88
CA SER A 150 -22.02 -7.65 5.34
C SER A 150 -21.90 -6.13 5.28
N PRO A 151 -22.65 -5.45 4.41
CA PRO A 151 -22.72 -4.00 4.40
C PRO A 151 -23.10 -3.44 5.78
N GLY A 152 -22.37 -2.45 6.26
CA GLY A 152 -22.53 -1.87 7.59
C GLY A 152 -21.71 -2.56 8.69
N ASP A 153 -21.06 -3.69 8.40
CA ASP A 153 -20.07 -4.25 9.32
C ASP A 153 -18.81 -3.38 9.37
N THR A 154 -18.08 -3.48 10.47
CA THR A 154 -16.77 -2.82 10.64
C THR A 154 -15.70 -3.88 10.85
N ILE A 155 -14.57 -3.72 10.19
CA ILE A 155 -13.34 -4.48 10.42
C ILE A 155 -12.41 -3.59 11.25
N ASP A 156 -12.04 -4.02 12.45
CA ASP A 156 -11.02 -3.35 13.24
C ASP A 156 -9.62 -3.66 12.68
N PHE A 157 -8.86 -2.61 12.40
CA PHE A 157 -7.48 -2.70 11.96
C PHE A 157 -6.60 -1.82 12.84
N ASN A 158 -6.14 -2.38 13.94
CA ASN A 158 -5.32 -1.68 14.95
C ASN A 158 -5.94 -0.34 15.40
N GLY A 159 -7.24 -0.34 15.67
CA GLY A 159 -7.98 0.85 16.09
C GLY A 159 -8.46 1.76 14.95
N LEU A 160 -8.11 1.46 13.71
CA LEU A 160 -8.76 2.06 12.54
C LEU A 160 -10.01 1.24 12.21
N GLU A 161 -11.14 1.92 12.08
CA GLU A 161 -12.38 1.31 11.64
C GLU A 161 -12.44 1.29 10.11
N ILE A 162 -12.58 0.08 9.56
CA ILE A 162 -12.78 -0.13 8.14
C ILE A 162 -14.25 -0.50 7.93
N GLU A 163 -14.99 0.40 7.34
CA GLU A 163 -16.41 0.20 7.05
C GLU A 163 -16.60 -0.66 5.81
N VAL A 164 -17.46 -1.65 5.88
CA VAL A 164 -17.87 -2.48 4.74
C VAL A 164 -19.09 -1.84 4.08
N LEU A 165 -18.94 -1.36 2.85
CA LEU A 165 -19.99 -0.69 2.11
C LEU A 165 -20.65 -1.56 1.05
N GLY A 166 -20.04 -2.69 0.70
CA GLY A 166 -20.54 -3.60 -0.32
C GLY A 166 -20.02 -5.03 -0.15
N PRO A 167 -20.66 -5.98 -0.83
CA PRO A 167 -21.78 -5.85 -1.75
C PRO A 167 -23.12 -5.67 -1.01
N GLN A 168 -24.01 -4.78 -1.49
CA GLN A 168 -25.30 -4.48 -0.85
C GLN A 168 -26.30 -5.66 -0.91
N ARG A 169 -26.10 -6.57 -1.82
CA ARG A 169 -26.85 -7.80 -2.04
C ARG A 169 -26.02 -8.79 -2.84
N GLU A 170 -26.51 -9.96 -3.09
CA GLU A 170 -25.91 -10.88 -4.05
C GLU A 170 -26.23 -10.44 -5.50
N TYR A 171 -25.22 -10.33 -6.33
CA TYR A 171 -25.33 -10.02 -7.76
C TYR A 171 -25.02 -11.25 -8.60
N LYS A 172 -25.47 -11.24 -9.86
CA LYS A 172 -25.27 -12.37 -10.78
C LYS A 172 -23.82 -12.45 -11.30
N ASP A 173 -23.19 -11.32 -11.51
CA ASP A 173 -21.80 -11.21 -11.91
C ASP A 173 -20.89 -11.14 -10.68
N PHE A 174 -19.63 -11.48 -10.86
CA PHE A 174 -18.67 -11.52 -9.74
C PHE A 174 -18.15 -10.14 -9.36
N ASN A 175 -18.00 -9.21 -10.33
CA ASN A 175 -17.48 -7.88 -10.10
C ASN A 175 -18.33 -7.10 -9.10
N ASN A 176 -19.65 -7.06 -9.31
CA ASN A 176 -20.57 -6.38 -8.41
C ASN A 176 -20.69 -7.03 -7.01
N ASN A 177 -20.16 -8.24 -6.83
CA ASN A 177 -20.02 -8.87 -5.51
C ASN A 177 -18.72 -8.48 -4.79
N SER A 178 -17.98 -7.51 -5.29
CA SER A 178 -16.77 -7.01 -4.63
C SER A 178 -17.05 -6.50 -3.22
N ILE A 179 -16.21 -6.90 -2.26
CA ILE A 179 -16.15 -6.24 -0.96
C ILE A 179 -15.67 -4.81 -1.20
N VAL A 180 -16.49 -3.84 -0.81
CA VAL A 180 -16.16 -2.41 -0.89
C VAL A 180 -15.86 -1.92 0.51
N LEU A 181 -14.68 -1.31 0.68
CA LEU A 181 -14.15 -0.89 1.99
C LEU A 181 -13.89 0.61 2.01
N LYS A 182 -14.38 1.30 3.05
CA LYS A 182 -13.97 2.66 3.39
C LYS A 182 -13.07 2.62 4.62
N VAL A 183 -11.88 3.21 4.51
CA VAL A 183 -10.90 3.30 5.60
C VAL A 183 -10.77 4.76 6.01
N ASN A 184 -11.09 5.06 7.27
CA ASN A 184 -10.92 6.38 7.84
C ASN A 184 -9.64 6.43 8.67
N ALA A 185 -8.70 7.31 8.30
CA ALA A 185 -7.42 7.48 8.96
C ALA A 185 -7.21 8.97 9.32
N GLY A 186 -7.72 9.37 10.49
CA GLY A 186 -7.72 10.76 10.92
C GLY A 186 -8.60 11.63 10.02
N GLU A 187 -7.98 12.60 9.34
CA GLU A 187 -8.68 13.49 8.40
C GLU A 187 -8.67 12.96 6.95
N THR A 188 -8.01 11.83 6.70
CA THR A 188 -7.91 11.23 5.36
C THR A 188 -8.75 9.96 5.28
N ALA A 189 -9.54 9.84 4.22
CA ALA A 189 -10.35 8.66 3.95
C ALA A 189 -10.02 8.05 2.59
N PHE A 190 -10.04 6.71 2.56
CA PHE A 190 -9.78 5.90 1.37
C PHE A 190 -11.01 5.06 1.05
N LEU A 191 -11.30 4.86 -0.25
CA LEU A 191 -12.31 3.93 -0.70
C LEU A 191 -11.71 2.91 -1.67
N PHE A 192 -11.82 1.64 -1.31
CA PHE A 192 -11.43 0.50 -2.13
C PHE A 192 -12.70 -0.17 -2.65
N THR A 193 -12.87 -0.18 -3.96
CA THR A 193 -14.13 -0.64 -4.58
C THR A 193 -14.01 -2.03 -5.21
N GLY A 194 -12.82 -2.63 -5.21
CA GLY A 194 -12.56 -3.82 -6.02
C GLY A 194 -12.96 -3.57 -7.46
N ASP A 195 -13.77 -4.44 -8.02
CA ASP A 195 -14.31 -4.30 -9.36
C ASP A 195 -15.81 -3.97 -9.39
N ALA A 196 -16.31 -3.35 -8.30
CA ALA A 196 -17.69 -2.89 -8.30
C ALA A 196 -17.98 -2.05 -9.55
N GLU A 197 -19.10 -2.35 -10.20
CA GLU A 197 -19.57 -1.69 -11.41
C GLU A 197 -20.78 -0.81 -11.09
N GLU A 198 -21.27 -0.10 -12.09
CA GLU A 198 -22.38 0.87 -11.98
C GLU A 198 -23.56 0.35 -11.17
N THR A 199 -23.88 -0.95 -11.24
CA THR A 199 -25.01 -1.55 -10.51
C THR A 199 -24.77 -1.58 -9.01
N ALA A 200 -23.59 -2.05 -8.56
CA ALA A 200 -23.24 -2.07 -7.14
C ALA A 200 -23.00 -0.66 -6.61
N GLU A 201 -22.35 0.20 -7.40
CA GLU A 201 -22.14 1.62 -7.05
C GLU A 201 -23.46 2.35 -6.79
N LYS A 202 -24.47 2.17 -7.65
CA LYS A 202 -25.81 2.73 -7.44
C LYS A 202 -26.46 2.23 -6.16
N ASP A 203 -26.35 0.94 -5.86
CA ASP A 203 -26.92 0.37 -4.64
C ASP A 203 -26.22 0.96 -3.39
N ILE A 204 -24.89 1.14 -3.41
CA ILE A 204 -24.12 1.79 -2.35
C ILE A 204 -24.55 3.26 -2.16
N LEU A 205 -24.69 4.02 -3.27
CA LEU A 205 -25.18 5.41 -3.23
C LEU A 205 -26.57 5.50 -2.60
N GLN A 206 -27.46 4.55 -2.88
CA GLN A 206 -28.82 4.50 -2.33
C GLN A 206 -28.84 4.13 -0.84
N ALA A 207 -27.82 3.46 -0.34
CA ALA A 207 -27.70 3.10 1.07
C ALA A 207 -27.33 4.29 1.99
N CYS A 208 -27.07 5.46 1.40
CA CYS A 208 -26.80 6.71 2.10
C CYS A 208 -25.61 6.70 3.06
N TYR A 209 -24.55 5.94 2.74
CA TYR A 209 -23.29 6.04 3.44
C TYR A 209 -22.62 7.42 3.19
N ASP A 210 -21.78 7.84 4.12
CA ASP A 210 -20.85 8.92 3.86
C ASP A 210 -19.73 8.43 2.93
N LEU A 211 -19.75 8.91 1.68
CA LEU A 211 -18.81 8.52 0.62
C LEU A 211 -17.75 9.60 0.35
N GLN A 212 -17.63 10.61 1.21
CA GLN A 212 -16.52 11.56 1.08
C GLN A 212 -15.20 10.85 1.37
N VAL A 213 -14.30 10.87 0.41
CA VAL A 213 -12.96 10.29 0.51
C VAL A 213 -11.95 11.15 -0.22
N ASP A 214 -10.69 11.06 0.21
CA ASP A 214 -9.57 11.77 -0.42
C ASP A 214 -8.89 10.91 -1.50
N VAL A 215 -8.97 9.58 -1.34
CA VAL A 215 -8.37 8.61 -2.27
C VAL A 215 -9.40 7.56 -2.64
N LEU A 216 -9.64 7.43 -3.93
CA LEU A 216 -10.50 6.40 -4.51
C LEU A 216 -9.69 5.45 -5.37
N LYS A 217 -9.66 4.16 -5.02
CA LYS A 217 -9.32 3.09 -5.95
C LYS A 217 -10.55 2.86 -6.82
N VAL A 218 -10.52 3.34 -8.06
CA VAL A 218 -11.66 3.23 -8.99
C VAL A 218 -12.02 1.78 -9.29
N GLY A 219 -13.31 1.53 -9.45
CA GLY A 219 -13.83 0.20 -9.75
C GLY A 219 -13.33 -0.34 -11.09
N HIS A 220 -13.17 -1.65 -11.14
CA HIS A 220 -12.88 -2.43 -12.35
C HIS A 220 -11.75 -1.80 -13.20
N HIS A 221 -10.61 -1.45 -12.54
CA HIS A 221 -9.41 -0.87 -13.16
C HIS A 221 -9.68 0.37 -14.02
N GLY A 222 -10.78 1.11 -13.74
CA GLY A 222 -11.22 2.25 -14.55
C GLY A 222 -11.93 1.86 -15.85
N SER A 223 -12.53 0.66 -15.89
CA SER A 223 -13.38 0.22 -16.99
C SER A 223 -14.59 1.14 -17.17
N SER A 224 -15.11 1.22 -18.39
CA SER A 224 -16.35 1.95 -18.68
C SER A 224 -17.62 1.30 -18.10
N THR A 225 -17.50 0.19 -17.38
CA THR A 225 -18.60 -0.45 -16.64
C THR A 225 -18.78 0.14 -15.23
N SER A 226 -17.77 0.87 -14.73
CA SER A 226 -17.81 1.70 -13.53
C SER A 226 -18.32 3.10 -13.86
N SER A 227 -18.93 3.80 -12.90
CA SER A 227 -19.53 5.15 -13.10
C SER A 227 -18.53 6.29 -12.88
#